data_672b7e8e27c5b6f2587a685b23a53e3c
#
_entry.id   672b7e8e27c5b6f2587a685b23a53e3c
#
_cell.length_a   1.000
_cell.length_b   1.000
_cell.length_c   1.000
_cell.angle_alpha   90.00
_cell.angle_beta   90.00
_cell.angle_gamma   90.00
#
_symmetry.space_group_name_H-M   'P 1'
#
loop_
_entity.id
_entity.type
_entity.pdbx_description
1 polymer ?
#
loop_
_entity_poly.entity_id
_entity_poly.type
_entity_poly.pdbx_seq_one_letter_code
_entity_poly.pdbx_strand_id
1 'polypeptide(L)'
;DKVYLVASGRRFRMAPNAEGTLEFVFQNIQRDAPFYIEAAGFNSNSHTIRVVDRPNLKNFSVYLDYPGYLSREDQRLDNIGNLQVPEGTNVTWQFNTLAADSMQMRFVEQEESYRLEQDSEGSFSLEKQALKSSTYQIDLVNEYSNNKQDIRYYLDVIPDQTPQISLEQFQDTTLYQFLVLGGNVSDDYGLTQLSLFYKFEELEGEGNESKYQRLNLPLDSRQNNQSYYYQWNVDTLGLNPGEKIRYFLKVWDN
;
A
#
# COMPACT_ATOMS: atom_id res chain seq x y z
N ASP A 1 40.44 50.70 14.36
CA ASP A 1 39.52 50.55 15.49
C ASP A 1 39.21 49.09 15.72
N LYS A 2 39.07 48.69 16.97
CA LYS A 2 38.71 47.32 17.34
C LYS A 2 37.17 47.19 17.32
N VAL A 3 36.66 46.17 16.57
CA VAL A 3 35.25 45.84 16.52
C VAL A 3 34.98 44.58 17.30
N TYR A 4 33.90 44.60 18.06
CA TYR A 4 33.51 43.48 18.92
C TYR A 4 32.05 43.11 18.61
N LEU A 5 31.79 41.81 18.58
CA LEU A 5 30.42 41.26 18.66
C LEU A 5 30.14 40.99 20.15
N VAL A 6 29.03 41.47 20.65
CA VAL A 6 28.57 41.26 22.02
C VAL A 6 27.34 40.36 21.99
N ALA A 7 27.45 39.17 22.58
CA ALA A 7 26.37 38.19 22.69
C ALA A 7 26.41 37.53 24.07
N SER A 8 25.22 37.32 24.68
CA SER A 8 25.09 36.70 26.03
C SER A 8 26.00 37.30 27.07
N GLY A 9 26.20 38.63 27.07
CA GLY A 9 27.04 39.35 28.01
C GLY A 9 28.58 39.18 27.82
N ARG A 10 28.99 38.52 26.71
CA ARG A 10 30.41 38.33 26.38
C ARG A 10 30.78 39.13 25.15
N ARG A 11 32.00 39.68 25.11
CA ARG A 11 32.56 40.44 23.98
C ARG A 11 33.52 39.54 23.20
N PHE A 12 33.30 39.40 21.90
CA PHE A 12 34.14 38.64 20.98
C PHE A 12 34.78 39.61 19.98
N ARG A 13 36.09 39.62 19.91
CA ARG A 13 36.80 40.46 18.93
C ARG A 13 36.57 39.89 17.52
N MET A 14 36.09 40.73 16.62
CA MET A 14 35.96 40.35 15.21
C MET A 14 37.28 40.55 14.48
N ALA A 15 37.64 39.63 13.61
CA ALA A 15 38.82 39.69 12.78
C ALA A 15 38.41 39.87 11.31
N PRO A 16 39.15 40.66 10.52
CA PRO A 16 38.88 40.75 9.07
C PRO A 16 39.27 39.44 8.40
N ASN A 17 38.44 39.01 7.46
CA ASN A 17 38.78 37.93 6.53
C ASN A 17 39.72 38.44 5.42
N ALA A 18 40.05 37.59 4.43
CA ALA A 18 40.98 37.94 3.33
C ALA A 18 40.47 39.11 2.43
N GLU A 19 39.17 39.39 2.46
CA GLU A 19 38.52 40.47 1.70
C GLU A 19 38.37 41.76 2.54
N GLY A 20 38.84 41.77 3.78
CA GLY A 20 38.73 42.91 4.71
C GLY A 20 37.34 43.01 5.39
N THR A 21 36.43 42.08 5.19
CA THR A 21 35.14 42.01 5.87
C THR A 21 35.31 41.43 7.24
N LEU A 22 34.66 42.02 8.24
CA LEU A 22 34.65 41.51 9.62
C LEU A 22 33.66 40.34 9.74
N GLU A 23 34.16 39.18 10.15
CA GLU A 23 33.38 37.97 10.25
C GLU A 23 33.40 37.41 11.67
N PHE A 24 32.28 36.85 12.10
CA PHE A 24 32.19 36.09 13.36
C PHE A 24 31.30 34.88 13.14
N VAL A 25 31.77 33.69 13.45
CA VAL A 25 31.04 32.42 13.32
C VAL A 25 30.55 31.96 14.68
N PHE A 26 29.25 31.94 14.84
CA PHE A 26 28.62 31.31 15.99
C PHE A 26 28.68 29.78 15.86
N GLN A 27 29.11 29.10 16.90
CA GLN A 27 29.17 27.64 16.95
C GLN A 27 28.19 27.08 17.98
N ASN A 28 27.50 25.97 17.64
CA ASN A 28 26.62 25.22 18.55
C ASN A 28 25.54 26.08 19.22
N ILE A 29 24.85 26.93 18.46
CA ILE A 29 23.73 27.71 18.98
C ILE A 29 22.56 26.78 19.26
N GLN A 30 22.14 26.66 20.52
CA GLN A 30 21.02 25.81 20.98
C GLN A 30 19.82 26.62 21.48
N ARG A 31 19.96 27.95 21.57
CA ARG A 31 18.93 28.89 22.01
C ARG A 31 19.05 30.18 21.22
N ASP A 32 18.00 30.94 21.18
CA ASP A 32 18.03 32.29 20.60
C ASP A 32 19.18 33.09 21.15
N ALA A 33 19.97 33.70 20.28
CA ALA A 33 21.18 34.44 20.63
C ALA A 33 21.04 35.90 20.17
N PRO A 34 20.60 36.80 21.06
CA PRO A 34 20.64 38.23 20.79
C PRO A 34 22.10 38.70 20.77
N PHE A 35 22.44 39.54 19.81
CA PHE A 35 23.76 40.12 19.67
C PHE A 35 23.68 41.55 19.12
N TYR A 36 24.74 42.32 19.38
CA TYR A 36 24.96 43.61 18.73
C TYR A 36 26.47 43.78 18.48
N ILE A 37 26.81 44.75 17.62
CA ILE A 37 28.20 45.08 17.30
C ILE A 37 28.58 46.35 18.05
N GLU A 38 29.77 46.32 18.65
CA GLU A 38 30.37 47.47 19.33
C GLU A 38 31.64 47.89 18.59
N ALA A 39 31.72 49.14 18.19
CA ALA A 39 32.89 49.71 17.51
C ALA A 39 33.09 51.17 17.95
N ALA A 40 34.33 51.56 18.27
CA ALA A 40 34.70 52.92 18.65
C ALA A 40 33.80 53.56 19.74
N GLY A 41 33.28 52.75 20.67
CA GLY A 41 32.38 53.20 21.76
C GLY A 41 30.90 53.32 21.39
N PHE A 42 30.52 52.96 20.15
CA PHE A 42 29.15 52.96 19.69
C PHE A 42 28.64 51.51 19.58
N ASN A 43 27.34 51.33 19.81
CA ASN A 43 26.66 50.05 19.68
C ASN A 43 25.73 50.08 18.46
N SER A 44 25.66 48.99 17.68
CA SER A 44 24.64 48.81 16.68
C SER A 44 23.26 48.48 17.28
N ASN A 45 22.21 48.47 16.46
CA ASN A 45 20.97 47.86 16.86
C ASN A 45 21.19 46.38 17.23
N SER A 46 20.35 45.89 18.17
CA SER A 46 20.37 44.48 18.55
C SER A 46 19.73 43.62 17.45
N HIS A 47 20.39 42.52 17.14
CA HIS A 47 19.90 41.47 16.24
C HIS A 47 19.78 40.17 17.01
N THR A 48 18.93 39.27 16.56
CA THR A 48 18.76 37.94 17.23
C THR A 48 18.86 36.83 16.19
N ILE A 49 19.77 35.90 16.44
CA ILE A 49 19.75 34.62 15.75
C ILE A 49 18.68 33.77 16.43
N ARG A 50 17.66 33.38 15.66
CA ARG A 50 16.62 32.48 16.13
C ARG A 50 17.01 31.05 15.89
N VAL A 51 16.82 30.21 16.89
CA VAL A 51 16.98 28.74 16.77
C VAL A 51 15.61 28.14 16.58
N VAL A 52 15.46 27.41 15.51
CA VAL A 52 14.22 26.70 15.16
C VAL A 52 14.45 25.21 15.13
N ASP A 53 13.49 24.46 15.65
CA ASP A 53 13.55 23.00 15.63
C ASP A 53 13.33 22.51 14.20
N ARG A 54 14.08 21.48 13.82
CA ARG A 54 13.86 20.78 12.58
C ARG A 54 12.73 19.78 12.73
N PRO A 55 11.88 19.62 11.72
CA PRO A 55 10.87 18.59 11.76
C PRO A 55 11.49 17.20 11.83
N ASN A 56 10.93 16.38 12.69
CA ASN A 56 11.40 15.02 12.92
C ASN A 56 10.22 14.08 13.21
N LEU A 57 10.32 12.82 12.75
CA LEU A 57 9.39 11.76 13.12
C LEU A 57 9.73 11.25 14.52
N LYS A 58 8.79 11.35 15.45
CA LYS A 58 8.95 10.94 16.83
C LYS A 58 8.63 9.46 17.03
N ASN A 59 7.48 9.04 16.61
CA ASN A 59 7.01 7.66 16.56
C ASN A 59 5.84 7.55 15.59
N PHE A 60 5.48 6.31 15.24
CA PHE A 60 4.30 6.05 14.42
C PHE A 60 3.74 4.67 14.71
N SER A 61 2.45 4.49 14.40
CA SER A 61 1.76 3.21 14.43
C SER A 61 1.19 2.91 13.06
N VAL A 62 1.15 1.64 12.72
CA VAL A 62 0.50 1.14 11.50
C VAL A 62 -0.58 0.15 11.92
N TYR A 63 -1.80 0.37 11.45
CA TYR A 63 -2.93 -0.51 11.65
C TYR A 63 -3.16 -1.26 10.34
N LEU A 64 -3.28 -2.58 10.43
CA LEU A 64 -3.51 -3.48 9.31
C LEU A 64 -4.88 -4.11 9.50
N ASP A 65 -5.84 -3.74 8.64
CA ASP A 65 -7.18 -4.32 8.55
C ASP A 65 -7.18 -5.26 7.34
N TYR A 66 -7.20 -6.56 7.63
CA TYR A 66 -7.08 -7.59 6.61
C TYR A 66 -8.42 -7.88 5.94
N PRO A 67 -8.42 -8.24 4.63
CA PRO A 67 -9.63 -8.71 3.96
C PRO A 67 -10.31 -9.84 4.73
N GLY A 68 -11.64 -9.75 4.88
CA GLY A 68 -12.42 -10.67 5.73
C GLY A 68 -12.31 -12.14 5.33
N TYR A 69 -12.03 -12.43 4.06
CA TYR A 69 -11.85 -13.79 3.56
C TYR A 69 -10.58 -14.49 4.10
N LEU A 70 -9.57 -13.72 4.54
CA LEU A 70 -8.33 -14.30 5.08
C LEU A 70 -8.52 -14.89 6.49
N SER A 71 -9.63 -14.63 7.16
CA SER A 71 -9.89 -15.05 8.57
C SER A 71 -8.71 -14.72 9.49
N ARG A 72 -8.04 -13.60 9.25
CA ARG A 72 -6.87 -13.11 9.99
C ARG A 72 -7.30 -11.94 10.87
N GLU A 73 -6.82 -11.93 12.12
CA GLU A 73 -7.05 -10.81 13.03
C GLU A 73 -6.24 -9.58 12.62
N ASP A 74 -6.87 -8.39 12.77
CA ASP A 74 -6.23 -7.12 12.54
C ASP A 74 -5.01 -6.92 13.43
N GLN A 75 -4.03 -6.18 12.94
CA GLN A 75 -2.78 -5.96 13.64
C GLN A 75 -2.47 -4.48 13.80
N ARG A 76 -1.83 -4.15 14.92
CA ARG A 76 -1.17 -2.88 15.14
C ARG A 76 0.32 -3.09 15.30
N LEU A 77 1.10 -2.31 14.56
CA LEU A 77 2.55 -2.32 14.57
C LEU A 77 3.06 -0.95 15.01
N ASP A 78 3.90 -0.88 16.03
CA ASP A 78 4.46 0.39 16.51
C ASP A 78 5.92 0.52 16.06
N ASN A 79 6.25 1.63 15.38
CA ASN A 79 7.57 1.96 14.82
C ASN A 79 8.15 0.93 13.86
N ILE A 80 7.28 0.15 13.19
CA ILE A 80 7.64 -0.79 12.14
C ILE A 80 7.15 -0.23 10.82
N GLY A 81 8.09 0.19 9.95
CA GLY A 81 7.75 0.81 8.67
C GLY A 81 7.81 -0.14 7.49
N ASN A 82 8.69 -1.16 7.52
CA ASN A 82 8.67 -2.19 6.47
C ASN A 82 7.55 -3.18 6.75
N LEU A 83 6.62 -3.25 5.81
CA LEU A 83 5.38 -4.01 5.94
C LEU A 83 5.35 -5.12 4.90
N GLN A 84 4.80 -6.28 5.26
CA GLN A 84 4.43 -7.34 4.33
C GLN A 84 2.98 -7.72 4.59
N VAL A 85 2.12 -7.50 3.61
CA VAL A 85 0.68 -7.66 3.74
C VAL A 85 0.09 -8.36 2.51
N PRO A 86 -1.00 -9.13 2.65
CA PRO A 86 -1.79 -9.61 1.52
C PRO A 86 -2.39 -8.46 0.72
N GLU A 87 -2.60 -8.68 -0.57
CA GLU A 87 -3.33 -7.76 -1.43
C GLU A 87 -4.74 -7.47 -0.86
N GLY A 88 -5.18 -6.21 -0.98
CA GLY A 88 -6.47 -5.77 -0.45
C GLY A 88 -6.47 -5.35 1.01
N THR A 89 -5.38 -5.52 1.76
CA THR A 89 -5.27 -5.06 3.15
C THR A 89 -5.41 -3.54 3.23
N ASN A 90 -6.29 -3.03 4.11
CA ASN A 90 -6.34 -1.60 4.43
C ASN A 90 -5.25 -1.27 5.44
N VAL A 91 -4.36 -0.36 5.07
CA VAL A 91 -3.25 0.07 5.90
C VAL A 91 -3.49 1.50 6.34
N THR A 92 -3.53 1.73 7.65
CA THR A 92 -3.64 3.07 8.24
C THR A 92 -2.36 3.41 8.98
N TRP A 93 -1.64 4.40 8.50
CA TRP A 93 -0.49 4.99 9.19
C TRP A 93 -0.95 6.14 10.07
N GLN A 94 -0.41 6.21 11.28
CA GLN A 94 -0.59 7.32 12.21
C GLN A 94 0.78 7.78 12.72
N PHE A 95 1.13 9.03 12.44
CA PHE A 95 2.46 9.57 12.71
C PHE A 95 2.40 10.66 13.76
N ASN A 96 3.28 10.60 14.76
CA ASN A 96 3.55 11.67 15.70
C ASN A 96 4.89 12.32 15.37
N THR A 97 4.91 13.62 15.24
CA THR A 97 6.07 14.38 14.82
C THR A 97 6.49 15.41 15.85
N LEU A 98 7.67 15.96 15.67
CA LEU A 98 8.17 17.12 16.38
C LEU A 98 8.40 18.24 15.37
N ALA A 99 7.86 19.43 15.62
CA ALA A 99 8.08 20.65 14.85
C ALA A 99 7.79 20.51 13.34
N ALA A 100 6.84 19.66 12.94
CA ALA A 100 6.37 19.55 11.56
C ALA A 100 5.02 20.24 11.42
N ASP A 101 4.88 21.14 10.42
CA ASP A 101 3.62 21.81 10.09
C ASP A 101 2.85 21.04 9.01
N SER A 102 3.57 20.28 8.17
CA SER A 102 2.98 19.45 7.13
C SER A 102 3.84 18.19 6.89
N MET A 103 3.18 17.17 6.39
CA MET A 103 3.80 15.90 5.98
C MET A 103 3.40 15.56 4.56
N GLN A 104 4.35 15.03 3.78
CA GLN A 104 4.09 14.44 2.48
C GLN A 104 4.52 12.98 2.50
N MET A 105 3.64 12.09 2.04
CA MET A 105 3.94 10.67 1.88
C MET A 105 3.87 10.32 0.40
N ARG A 106 4.94 9.73 -0.14
CA ARG A 106 5.05 9.36 -1.57
C ARG A 106 5.27 7.87 -1.71
N PHE A 107 4.49 7.25 -2.59
CA PHE A 107 4.65 5.86 -3.03
C PHE A 107 5.37 5.87 -4.37
N VAL A 108 6.66 5.52 -4.36
CA VAL A 108 7.59 5.77 -5.46
C VAL A 108 7.20 5.01 -6.73
N GLU A 109 6.98 3.69 -6.61
CA GLU A 109 6.69 2.82 -7.75
C GLU A 109 5.28 3.04 -8.32
N GLN A 110 4.38 3.65 -7.54
CA GLN A 110 3.01 3.99 -7.96
C GLN A 110 2.88 5.44 -8.44
N GLU A 111 3.94 6.25 -8.29
CA GLU A 111 3.96 7.69 -8.60
C GLU A 111 2.86 8.49 -7.87
N GLU A 112 2.40 7.98 -6.71
CA GLU A 112 1.36 8.62 -5.91
C GLU A 112 1.96 9.45 -4.78
N SER A 113 1.32 10.58 -4.46
CA SER A 113 1.77 11.48 -3.40
C SER A 113 0.59 12.06 -2.64
N TYR A 114 0.68 11.98 -1.31
CA TYR A 114 -0.36 12.44 -0.39
C TYR A 114 0.21 13.52 0.52
N ARG A 115 -0.42 14.68 0.52
CA ARG A 115 -0.14 15.74 1.49
C ARG A 115 -1.08 15.55 2.67
N LEU A 116 -0.51 15.41 3.86
CA LEU A 116 -1.23 15.18 5.08
C LEU A 116 -1.23 16.47 5.92
N GLU A 117 -2.37 16.73 6.54
CA GLU A 117 -2.54 17.83 7.49
C GLU A 117 -2.66 17.25 8.90
N GLN A 118 -2.28 18.04 9.89
CA GLN A 118 -2.43 17.64 11.29
C GLN A 118 -3.91 17.55 11.66
N ASP A 119 -4.23 16.50 12.40
CA ASP A 119 -5.52 16.39 13.08
C ASP A 119 -5.57 17.27 14.35
N SER A 120 -6.70 17.24 15.07
CA SER A 120 -6.90 17.99 16.31
C SER A 120 -5.95 17.59 17.45
N GLU A 121 -5.30 16.43 17.36
CA GLU A 121 -4.34 15.90 18.34
C GLU A 121 -2.89 16.18 17.95
N GLY A 122 -2.65 16.78 16.77
CA GLY A 122 -1.34 17.12 16.25
C GLY A 122 -0.62 15.95 15.59
N SER A 123 -1.35 14.90 15.21
CA SER A 123 -0.83 13.75 14.46
C SER A 123 -1.20 13.84 12.97
N PHE A 124 -0.49 13.08 12.14
CA PHE A 124 -0.80 12.92 10.71
C PHE A 124 -1.27 11.51 10.46
N SER A 125 -2.28 11.33 9.62
CA SER A 125 -2.83 10.02 9.30
C SER A 125 -3.03 9.85 7.80
N LEU A 126 -2.78 8.62 7.31
CA LEU A 126 -3.09 8.19 5.95
C LEU A 126 -3.66 6.79 6.00
N GLU A 127 -4.78 6.59 5.33
CA GLU A 127 -5.36 5.28 5.05
C GLU A 127 -5.25 4.98 3.56
N LYS A 128 -4.77 3.77 3.22
CA LYS A 128 -4.62 3.32 1.84
C LYS A 128 -4.75 1.81 1.75
N GLN A 129 -5.48 1.34 0.74
CA GLN A 129 -5.54 -0.07 0.41
C GLN A 129 -4.25 -0.52 -0.28
N ALA A 130 -3.66 -1.60 0.20
CA ALA A 130 -2.44 -2.21 -0.33
C ALA A 130 -2.77 -3.11 -1.53
N LEU A 131 -2.59 -2.59 -2.75
CA LEU A 131 -2.85 -3.31 -3.99
C LEU A 131 -1.56 -3.68 -4.74
N LYS A 132 -0.46 -2.95 -4.48
CA LYS A 132 0.84 -3.16 -5.14
C LYS A 132 1.97 -2.81 -4.20
N SER A 133 3.05 -3.55 -4.28
CA SER A 133 4.28 -3.25 -3.55
C SER A 133 4.85 -1.89 -3.94
N SER A 134 5.38 -1.15 -2.96
CA SER A 134 6.00 0.16 -3.19
C SER A 134 6.90 0.57 -2.05
N THR A 135 7.95 1.30 -2.38
CA THR A 135 8.68 2.11 -1.41
C THR A 135 7.86 3.34 -1.07
N TYR A 136 7.63 3.61 0.20
CA TYR A 136 7.03 4.88 0.62
C TYR A 136 8.02 5.75 1.37
N GLN A 137 8.03 7.02 1.01
CA GLN A 137 8.92 8.04 1.54
C GLN A 137 8.09 9.09 2.29
N ILE A 138 8.62 9.54 3.43
CA ILE A 138 7.99 10.53 4.29
C ILE A 138 8.87 11.77 4.33
N ASP A 139 8.30 12.89 3.91
CA ASP A 139 8.92 14.20 3.96
C ASP A 139 8.15 15.07 4.97
N LEU A 140 8.87 15.60 5.96
CA LEU A 140 8.36 16.49 6.99
C LEU A 140 8.84 17.91 6.74
N VAL A 141 7.95 18.87 6.83
CA VAL A 141 8.24 20.27 6.52
C VAL A 141 7.70 21.17 7.61
N ASN A 142 8.46 22.22 7.96
CA ASN A 142 7.95 23.39 8.66
C ASN A 142 8.35 24.67 7.90
N GLU A 143 7.96 25.84 8.43
CA GLU A 143 8.25 27.14 7.81
C GLU A 143 9.75 27.35 7.49
N TYR A 144 10.66 26.70 8.23
CA TYR A 144 12.10 26.98 8.19
C TYR A 144 12.94 25.86 7.56
N SER A 145 12.47 24.64 7.55
CA SER A 145 13.29 23.48 7.16
C SER A 145 12.50 22.22 6.88
N ASN A 146 13.20 21.24 6.32
CA ASN A 146 12.70 19.87 6.13
C ASN A 146 13.42 18.92 7.09
N ASN A 147 12.92 17.67 7.21
CA ASN A 147 13.61 16.61 7.96
C ASN A 147 15.02 16.39 7.41
N LYS A 148 15.96 16.13 8.32
CA LYS A 148 17.38 15.96 7.96
C LYS A 148 17.67 14.60 7.31
N GLN A 149 16.96 13.56 7.72
CA GLN A 149 17.20 12.19 7.28
C GLN A 149 16.07 11.76 6.35
N ASP A 150 16.43 11.03 5.31
CA ASP A 150 15.45 10.35 4.46
C ASP A 150 14.74 9.28 5.29
N ILE A 151 13.42 9.35 5.31
CA ILE A 151 12.57 8.35 5.97
C ILE A 151 11.91 7.54 4.86
N ARG A 152 12.40 6.31 4.67
CA ARG A 152 11.91 5.40 3.63
C ARG A 152 11.65 4.03 4.21
N TYR A 153 10.54 3.44 3.78
CA TYR A 153 10.14 2.09 4.14
C TYR A 153 9.59 1.37 2.91
N TYR A 154 9.45 0.07 3.01
CA TYR A 154 8.92 -0.77 1.94
C TYR A 154 7.59 -1.40 2.37
N LEU A 155 6.59 -1.28 1.51
CA LEU A 155 5.32 -1.99 1.57
C LEU A 155 5.40 -3.13 0.56
N ASP A 156 5.54 -4.37 1.05
CA ASP A 156 5.51 -5.59 0.27
C ASP A 156 4.09 -6.14 0.26
N VAL A 157 3.48 -6.19 -0.92
CA VAL A 157 2.13 -6.71 -1.11
C VAL A 157 2.24 -8.09 -1.74
N ILE A 158 1.74 -9.10 -1.02
CA ILE A 158 1.63 -10.47 -1.52
C ILE A 158 0.37 -10.51 -2.41
N PRO A 159 0.51 -10.68 -3.74
CA PRO A 159 -0.63 -10.68 -4.63
C PRO A 159 -1.53 -11.90 -4.38
N ASP A 160 -2.84 -11.69 -4.54
CA ASP A 160 -3.82 -12.76 -4.57
C ASP A 160 -3.67 -13.57 -5.86
N GLN A 161 -3.73 -14.89 -5.76
CA GLN A 161 -3.58 -15.79 -6.90
C GLN A 161 -4.95 -16.21 -7.41
N THR A 162 -5.11 -16.23 -8.71
CA THR A 162 -6.36 -16.74 -9.31
C THR A 162 -6.49 -18.24 -9.10
N PRO A 163 -7.70 -18.75 -8.81
CA PRO A 163 -7.93 -20.16 -8.58
C PRO A 163 -7.58 -21.02 -9.79
N GLN A 164 -7.06 -22.21 -9.54
CA GLN A 164 -6.68 -23.18 -10.53
C GLN A 164 -7.69 -24.31 -10.60
N ILE A 165 -7.93 -24.81 -11.82
CA ILE A 165 -8.80 -25.94 -12.08
C ILE A 165 -8.16 -26.90 -13.07
N SER A 166 -8.22 -28.18 -12.78
CA SER A 166 -7.95 -29.26 -13.76
C SER A 166 -9.25 -29.97 -14.14
N LEU A 167 -9.32 -30.45 -15.36
CA LEU A 167 -10.49 -31.19 -15.86
C LEU A 167 -10.02 -32.48 -16.51
N GLU A 168 -10.51 -33.60 -16.00
CA GLU A 168 -10.50 -34.91 -16.63
C GLU A 168 -11.93 -35.28 -16.97
N GLN A 169 -12.12 -35.85 -18.16
CA GLN A 169 -13.43 -36.27 -18.60
C GLN A 169 -13.43 -37.72 -19.02
N PHE A 170 -14.51 -38.40 -18.70
CA PHE A 170 -14.82 -39.74 -19.20
C PHE A 170 -16.22 -39.73 -19.79
N GLN A 171 -16.34 -40.16 -21.03
CA GLN A 171 -17.60 -40.25 -21.76
C GLN A 171 -17.98 -41.71 -21.94
N ASP A 172 -19.24 -42.05 -21.66
CA ASP A 172 -19.82 -43.31 -22.05
C ASP A 172 -19.91 -43.37 -23.58
N THR A 173 -19.04 -44.19 -24.21
CA THR A 173 -18.97 -44.33 -25.66
C THR A 173 -19.98 -45.34 -26.24
N THR A 174 -20.73 -46.04 -25.39
CA THR A 174 -21.65 -47.09 -25.79
C THR A 174 -23.07 -46.56 -25.88
N LEU A 175 -23.54 -45.87 -24.85
CA LEU A 175 -24.95 -45.40 -24.78
C LEU A 175 -25.02 -43.87 -24.84
N TYR A 176 -23.89 -43.14 -24.68
CA TYR A 176 -23.83 -41.69 -24.71
C TYR A 176 -24.76 -40.98 -23.71
N GLN A 177 -25.13 -41.66 -22.60
CA GLN A 177 -26.11 -41.17 -21.65
C GLN A 177 -25.54 -40.19 -20.62
N PHE A 178 -24.28 -40.34 -20.31
CA PHE A 178 -23.63 -39.51 -19.31
C PHE A 178 -22.19 -39.14 -19.68
N LEU A 179 -21.78 -38.02 -19.13
CA LEU A 179 -20.41 -37.51 -19.13
C LEU A 179 -19.94 -37.37 -17.67
N VAL A 180 -18.81 -37.95 -17.33
CA VAL A 180 -18.21 -37.80 -16.03
C VAL A 180 -17.15 -36.73 -16.13
N LEU A 181 -17.25 -35.71 -15.27
CA LEU A 181 -16.31 -34.64 -15.13
C LEU A 181 -15.64 -34.74 -13.74
N GLY A 182 -14.32 -34.76 -13.70
CA GLY A 182 -13.56 -34.84 -12.46
C GLY A 182 -12.28 -34.03 -12.58
N GLY A 183 -11.65 -33.77 -11.45
CA GLY A 183 -10.40 -33.04 -11.40
C GLY A 183 -10.14 -32.42 -10.03
N ASN A 184 -9.23 -31.46 -10.00
CA ASN A 184 -8.90 -30.73 -8.80
C ASN A 184 -9.12 -29.24 -8.99
N VAL A 185 -9.52 -28.58 -7.91
CA VAL A 185 -9.58 -27.12 -7.78
C VAL A 185 -8.73 -26.69 -6.60
N SER A 186 -7.98 -25.62 -6.75
CA SER A 186 -7.12 -25.09 -5.69
C SER A 186 -7.01 -23.57 -5.77
N ASP A 187 -6.84 -22.96 -4.60
CA ASP A 187 -6.63 -21.55 -4.41
C ASP A 187 -5.82 -21.31 -3.14
N ASP A 188 -5.16 -20.15 -2.99
CA ASP A 188 -4.36 -19.85 -1.80
C ASP A 188 -5.22 -19.37 -0.61
N TYR A 189 -6.33 -18.69 -0.86
CA TYR A 189 -7.18 -18.12 0.20
C TYR A 189 -8.57 -18.74 0.30
N GLY A 190 -9.05 -19.42 -0.71
CA GLY A 190 -10.31 -20.17 -0.64
C GLY A 190 -11.14 -20.07 -1.90
N LEU A 191 -12.00 -21.07 -2.03
CA LEU A 191 -12.87 -21.28 -3.18
C LEU A 191 -14.30 -20.95 -2.80
N THR A 192 -14.98 -20.12 -3.59
CA THR A 192 -16.39 -19.75 -3.31
C THR A 192 -17.38 -20.50 -4.17
N GLN A 193 -17.04 -20.82 -5.42
CA GLN A 193 -17.97 -21.44 -6.33
C GLN A 193 -17.27 -22.23 -7.45
N LEU A 194 -17.86 -23.38 -7.80
CA LEU A 194 -17.52 -24.17 -8.99
C LEU A 194 -18.79 -24.34 -9.82
N SER A 195 -18.72 -24.06 -11.12
CA SER A 195 -19.86 -24.21 -12.01
C SER A 195 -19.47 -24.76 -13.37
N LEU A 196 -20.37 -25.57 -13.91
CA LEU A 196 -20.35 -26.03 -15.29
C LEU A 196 -21.22 -25.09 -16.15
N PHE A 197 -20.65 -24.59 -17.23
CA PHE A 197 -21.36 -23.84 -18.26
C PHE A 197 -21.45 -24.65 -19.52
N TYR A 198 -22.61 -24.69 -20.12
CA TYR A 198 -22.82 -25.40 -21.38
C TYR A 198 -23.80 -24.68 -22.31
N LYS A 199 -23.65 -24.93 -23.60
CA LYS A 199 -24.59 -24.52 -24.65
C LYS A 199 -24.61 -25.53 -25.78
N PHE A 200 -25.73 -25.59 -26.48
CA PHE A 200 -25.83 -26.36 -27.73
C PHE A 200 -25.07 -25.62 -28.83
N GLU A 201 -24.28 -26.35 -29.61
CA GLU A 201 -23.68 -25.80 -30.84
C GLU A 201 -24.78 -25.80 -31.91
N GLU A 202 -25.05 -24.63 -32.48
CA GLU A 202 -26.01 -24.48 -33.57
C GLU A 202 -25.44 -25.09 -34.84
N LEU A 203 -26.27 -25.81 -35.58
CA LEU A 203 -26.02 -26.19 -36.96
C LEU A 203 -26.03 -24.91 -37.83
N GLU A 204 -25.04 -24.76 -38.72
CA GLU A 204 -24.85 -23.56 -39.54
C GLU A 204 -26.18 -23.13 -40.20
N GLY A 205 -26.72 -21.96 -39.84
CA GLY A 205 -27.87 -21.33 -40.50
C GLY A 205 -28.93 -20.69 -39.62
N GLU A 206 -28.99 -20.93 -38.31
CA GLU A 206 -29.98 -20.32 -37.43
C GLU A 206 -29.32 -19.23 -36.55
N GLY A 207 -29.61 -17.96 -36.87
CA GLY A 207 -28.95 -16.80 -36.25
C GLY A 207 -29.42 -16.45 -34.84
N ASN A 208 -29.57 -17.42 -33.95
CA ASN A 208 -29.86 -17.21 -32.53
C ASN A 208 -28.66 -17.61 -31.68
N GLU A 209 -27.95 -16.63 -31.11
CA GLU A 209 -26.86 -16.91 -30.14
C GLU A 209 -27.40 -17.65 -28.91
N SER A 210 -27.20 -18.96 -28.84
CA SER A 210 -27.58 -19.75 -27.70
C SER A 210 -26.73 -19.32 -26.47
N LYS A 211 -27.38 -18.84 -25.40
CA LYS A 211 -26.73 -18.43 -24.16
C LYS A 211 -26.25 -19.67 -23.39
N TYR A 212 -25.10 -19.54 -22.75
CA TYR A 212 -24.63 -20.56 -21.84
C TYR A 212 -25.60 -20.75 -20.65
N GLN A 213 -25.99 -21.99 -20.41
CA GLN A 213 -26.69 -22.44 -19.23
C GLN A 213 -25.65 -22.77 -18.16
N ARG A 214 -26.02 -22.63 -16.87
CA ARG A 214 -25.14 -22.81 -15.74
C ARG A 214 -25.67 -23.85 -14.77
N LEU A 215 -24.80 -24.76 -14.36
CA LEU A 215 -25.03 -25.73 -13.29
C LEU A 215 -23.99 -25.54 -12.20
N ASN A 216 -24.43 -25.34 -10.96
CA ASN A 216 -23.50 -25.25 -9.82
C ASN A 216 -23.09 -26.65 -9.41
N LEU A 217 -21.80 -26.86 -9.22
CA LEU A 217 -21.24 -28.12 -8.74
C LEU A 217 -20.95 -28.02 -7.23
N PRO A 218 -21.01 -29.15 -6.51
CA PRO A 218 -20.67 -29.18 -5.09
C PRO A 218 -19.23 -28.71 -4.86
N LEU A 219 -19.03 -27.86 -3.86
CA LEU A 219 -17.73 -27.33 -3.42
C LEU A 219 -17.77 -27.16 -1.91
N ASP A 220 -16.70 -27.54 -1.21
CA ASP A 220 -16.51 -27.20 0.22
C ASP A 220 -15.66 -25.94 0.32
N SER A 221 -16.28 -24.81 0.61
CA SER A 221 -15.60 -23.49 0.73
C SER A 221 -14.58 -23.40 1.87
N ARG A 222 -14.49 -24.44 2.74
CA ARG A 222 -13.50 -24.49 3.82
C ARG A 222 -12.19 -25.14 3.39
N GLN A 223 -12.11 -25.65 2.16
CA GLN A 223 -10.92 -26.33 1.63
C GLN A 223 -10.34 -25.54 0.48
N ASN A 224 -9.07 -25.18 0.62
CA ASN A 224 -8.32 -24.46 -0.43
C ASN A 224 -7.87 -25.37 -1.56
N ASN A 225 -7.90 -26.68 -1.36
CA ASN A 225 -7.53 -27.69 -2.38
C ASN A 225 -8.45 -28.89 -2.22
N GLN A 226 -9.21 -29.22 -3.26
CA GLN A 226 -10.14 -30.33 -3.23
C GLN A 226 -10.35 -30.93 -4.62
N SER A 227 -10.65 -32.23 -4.63
CA SER A 227 -11.10 -32.93 -5.83
C SER A 227 -12.59 -32.77 -6.00
N TYR A 228 -13.03 -32.63 -7.23
CA TYR A 228 -14.45 -32.66 -7.57
C TYR A 228 -14.76 -33.81 -8.52
N TYR A 229 -16.01 -34.26 -8.44
CA TYR A 229 -16.54 -35.29 -9.31
C TYR A 229 -18.01 -34.95 -9.62
N TYR A 230 -18.36 -34.98 -10.90
CA TYR A 230 -19.74 -34.72 -11.32
C TYR A 230 -20.12 -35.64 -12.49
N GLN A 231 -21.14 -36.45 -12.28
CA GLN A 231 -21.74 -37.25 -13.33
C GLN A 231 -22.88 -36.45 -13.94
N TRP A 232 -22.63 -35.95 -15.15
CA TRP A 232 -23.58 -35.16 -15.90
C TRP A 232 -24.43 -36.09 -16.79
N ASN A 233 -25.72 -36.20 -16.50
CA ASN A 233 -26.67 -36.97 -17.32
C ASN A 233 -27.04 -36.10 -18.54
N VAL A 234 -26.42 -36.37 -19.68
CA VAL A 234 -26.62 -35.63 -20.93
C VAL A 234 -27.84 -36.12 -21.71
N ASP A 235 -28.34 -37.33 -21.39
CA ASP A 235 -29.57 -37.86 -21.98
C ASP A 235 -30.81 -36.99 -21.68
N THR A 236 -30.80 -36.37 -20.47
CA THR A 236 -31.88 -35.44 -20.08
C THR A 236 -31.90 -34.14 -20.86
N LEU A 237 -30.90 -33.82 -21.64
CA LEU A 237 -30.82 -32.61 -22.44
C LEU A 237 -31.55 -32.75 -23.80
N GLY A 238 -32.01 -33.97 -24.15
CA GLY A 238 -32.80 -34.21 -25.35
C GLY A 238 -32.03 -34.02 -26.65
N LEU A 239 -30.71 -34.33 -26.65
CA LEU A 239 -29.88 -34.21 -27.86
C LEU A 239 -30.30 -35.14 -28.96
N ASN A 240 -30.38 -34.61 -30.19
CA ASN A 240 -30.54 -35.42 -31.38
C ASN A 240 -29.17 -35.92 -31.88
N PRO A 241 -29.17 -37.04 -32.64
CA PRO A 241 -27.95 -37.53 -33.27
C PRO A 241 -27.27 -36.47 -34.15
N GLY A 242 -26.02 -36.15 -33.87
CA GLY A 242 -25.23 -35.14 -34.59
C GLY A 242 -25.17 -33.76 -33.92
N GLU A 243 -26.03 -33.49 -32.95
CA GLU A 243 -25.90 -32.26 -32.14
C GLU A 243 -24.71 -32.30 -31.23
N LYS A 244 -24.14 -31.14 -30.97
CA LYS A 244 -22.93 -30.98 -30.13
C LYS A 244 -23.23 -30.04 -28.98
N ILE A 245 -22.59 -30.34 -27.85
CA ILE A 245 -22.58 -29.45 -26.68
C ILE A 245 -21.16 -28.88 -26.51
N ARG A 246 -21.08 -27.57 -26.37
CA ARG A 246 -19.86 -26.92 -25.92
C ARG A 246 -20.02 -26.62 -24.44
N TYR A 247 -19.03 -26.99 -23.65
CA TYR A 247 -19.04 -26.74 -22.21
C TYR A 247 -17.66 -26.36 -21.69
N PHE A 248 -17.64 -25.71 -20.51
CA PHE A 248 -16.45 -25.44 -19.73
C PHE A 248 -16.79 -25.37 -18.24
N LEU A 249 -15.80 -25.57 -17.41
CA LEU A 249 -15.88 -25.36 -15.97
C LEU A 249 -15.26 -24.02 -15.61
N LYS A 250 -15.86 -23.37 -14.63
CA LYS A 250 -15.31 -22.16 -14.06
C LYS A 250 -15.38 -22.25 -12.55
N VAL A 251 -14.27 -21.87 -11.90
CA VAL A 251 -14.13 -21.75 -10.46
C VAL A 251 -13.93 -20.29 -10.10
N TRP A 252 -14.38 -19.89 -8.92
CA TRP A 252 -14.21 -18.55 -8.37
C TRP A 252 -13.63 -18.66 -6.97
N ASP A 253 -12.82 -17.67 -6.62
CA ASP A 253 -12.33 -17.32 -5.31
C ASP A 253 -13.24 -16.28 -4.61
N ASN A 254 -12.67 -15.51 -3.71
CA ASN A 254 -13.32 -14.50 -2.88
C ASN A 254 -13.68 -13.20 -3.62
#